data_69950309dd7935663baa57c84d53f0f0
#
_entry.id   69950309dd7935663baa57c84d53f0f0
#
_cell.length_a   1.000
_cell.length_b   1.000
_cell.length_c   1.000
_cell.angle_alpha   90.00
_cell.angle_beta   90.00
_cell.angle_gamma   90.00
#
_symmetry.space_group_name_H-M   'P 1'
#
loop_
_entity.id
_entity.type
_entity.pdbx_description
1 polymer ?
#
loop_
_entity_poly.entity_id
_entity_poly.type
_entity_poly.pdbx_seq_one_letter_code
_entity_poly.pdbx_strand_id
1 'polypeptide(L)'
;MPTEKICKTVHQYNKEPILAEDMEKLLEIARDYRKVKNYVYERFGGIGSLTKIYPGYTVQNEMTKDGLRKRLEMPSVYFYLAMFDALGDIKCQWAKTKSIVLKHVGQNEGFTEEEKHYLRFLLKVSNAFEAVLNGKPIELKRELQ
;
A
#
# COMPACT_ATOMS: atom_id res chain seq x y z
N MET A 1 -11.69 -28.58 6.36
CA MET A 1 -10.76 -28.16 7.42
C MET A 1 -9.86 -27.04 6.92
N PRO A 2 -9.66 -25.99 7.70
CA PRO A 2 -8.69 -24.99 7.31
C PRO A 2 -7.29 -25.61 7.28
N THR A 3 -6.57 -25.36 6.20
CA THR A 3 -5.19 -25.80 6.06
C THR A 3 -4.30 -24.82 6.82
N GLU A 4 -3.56 -25.28 7.80
CA GLU A 4 -2.58 -24.43 8.48
C GLU A 4 -1.46 -24.09 7.51
N LYS A 5 -1.16 -22.79 7.38
CA LYS A 5 -0.02 -22.33 6.60
C LYS A 5 1.23 -22.37 7.49
N ILE A 6 2.19 -23.18 7.11
CA ILE A 6 3.49 -23.25 7.77
C ILE A 6 4.46 -22.40 6.98
N CYS A 7 4.99 -21.35 7.62
CA CYS A 7 6.04 -20.52 7.03
C CYS A 7 7.40 -20.97 7.56
N LYS A 8 8.31 -21.27 6.64
CA LYS A 8 9.68 -21.66 6.97
C LYS A 8 10.65 -20.65 6.36
N THR A 9 11.49 -20.07 7.20
CA THR A 9 12.52 -19.16 6.74
C THR A 9 13.80 -19.92 6.48
N VAL A 10 14.37 -19.75 5.29
CA VAL A 10 15.63 -20.37 4.89
C VAL A 10 16.62 -19.26 4.55
N HIS A 11 17.80 -19.29 5.14
CA HIS A 11 18.89 -18.39 4.82
C HIS A 11 19.83 -19.04 3.81
N GLN A 12 20.09 -18.37 2.72
CA GLN A 12 21.02 -18.82 1.70
C GLN A 12 22.15 -17.80 1.56
N TYR A 13 23.36 -18.32 1.46
CA TYR A 13 24.55 -17.48 1.32
C TYR A 13 25.26 -17.85 0.00
N ASN A 14 25.87 -16.87 -0.64
CA ASN A 14 26.66 -17.11 -1.82
C ASN A 14 27.90 -17.97 -1.50
N LYS A 15 28.17 -18.94 -2.33
CA LYS A 15 29.32 -19.86 -2.18
C LYS A 15 30.63 -19.15 -2.47
N GLU A 16 30.64 -18.23 -3.43
CA GLU A 16 31.79 -17.47 -3.85
C GLU A 16 31.56 -15.98 -3.65
N PRO A 17 32.61 -15.18 -3.38
CA PRO A 17 32.46 -13.74 -3.29
C PRO A 17 31.90 -13.15 -4.60
N ILE A 18 31.01 -12.17 -4.47
CA ILE A 18 30.47 -11.45 -5.61
C ILE A 18 31.57 -10.55 -6.20
N LEU A 19 31.75 -10.58 -7.52
CA LEU A 19 32.70 -9.70 -8.21
C LEU A 19 32.30 -8.23 -8.02
N ALA A 20 33.29 -7.34 -7.94
CA ALA A 20 33.04 -5.91 -7.74
C ALA A 20 32.14 -5.30 -8.82
N GLU A 21 32.32 -5.70 -10.09
CA GLU A 21 31.48 -5.25 -11.20
C GLU A 21 30.02 -5.68 -11.04
N ASP A 22 29.80 -6.91 -10.61
CA ASP A 22 28.46 -7.44 -10.37
C ASP A 22 27.82 -6.78 -9.16
N MET A 23 28.60 -6.48 -8.13
CA MET A 23 28.13 -5.76 -6.95
C MET A 23 27.71 -4.33 -7.33
N GLU A 24 28.44 -3.64 -8.19
CA GLU A 24 28.06 -2.31 -8.67
C GLU A 24 26.73 -2.35 -9.44
N LYS A 25 26.53 -3.34 -10.29
CA LYS A 25 25.27 -3.53 -11.02
C LYS A 25 24.10 -3.78 -10.07
N LEU A 26 24.29 -4.64 -9.06
CA LEU A 26 23.27 -4.91 -8.05
C LEU A 26 22.92 -3.67 -7.24
N LEU A 27 23.91 -2.87 -6.85
CA LEU A 27 23.68 -1.61 -6.14
C LEU A 27 22.95 -0.59 -6.99
N GLU A 28 23.25 -0.53 -8.27
CA GLU A 28 22.56 0.36 -9.22
C GLU A 28 21.09 -0.04 -9.36
N ILE A 29 20.81 -1.32 -9.53
CA ILE A 29 19.44 -1.85 -9.57
C ILE A 29 18.71 -1.52 -8.27
N ALA A 30 19.36 -1.72 -7.13
CA ALA A 30 18.79 -1.43 -5.83
C ALA A 30 18.46 0.06 -5.64
N ARG A 31 19.33 0.95 -6.14
CA ARG A 31 19.09 2.41 -6.12
C ARG A 31 17.89 2.78 -6.98
N ASP A 32 17.80 2.24 -8.19
CA ASP A 32 16.68 2.51 -9.10
C ASP A 32 15.38 1.94 -8.54
N TYR A 33 15.43 0.75 -7.95
CA TYR A 33 14.30 0.13 -7.27
C TYR A 33 13.78 1.04 -6.13
N ARG A 34 14.68 1.56 -5.33
CA ARG A 34 14.35 2.52 -4.26
C ARG A 34 13.76 3.81 -4.81
N LYS A 35 14.28 4.33 -5.91
CA LYS A 35 13.73 5.52 -6.56
C LYS A 35 12.28 5.32 -6.99
N VAL A 36 11.97 4.17 -7.58
CA VAL A 36 10.59 3.82 -7.96
C VAL A 36 9.70 3.74 -6.73
N LYS A 37 10.13 3.05 -5.68
CA LYS A 37 9.37 2.94 -4.43
C LYS A 37 9.09 4.31 -3.82
N ASN A 38 10.10 5.15 -3.70
CA ASN A 38 9.96 6.50 -3.16
C ASN A 38 9.01 7.35 -4.00
N TYR A 39 9.09 7.24 -5.31
CA TYR A 39 8.19 7.94 -6.22
C TYR A 39 6.73 7.53 -5.96
N VAL A 40 6.47 6.24 -5.80
CA VAL A 40 5.14 5.73 -5.47
C VAL A 40 4.67 6.22 -4.10
N TYR A 41 5.54 6.20 -3.09
CA TYR A 41 5.21 6.69 -1.76
C TYR A 41 4.82 8.17 -1.78
N GLU A 42 5.58 9.00 -2.46
CA GLU A 42 5.30 10.44 -2.55
C GLU A 42 4.01 10.72 -3.31
N ARG A 43 3.78 10.01 -4.39
CA ARG A 43 2.65 10.29 -5.29
C ARG A 43 1.35 9.63 -4.84
N PHE A 44 1.40 8.43 -4.29
CA PHE A 44 0.22 7.62 -3.97
C PHE A 44 0.08 7.28 -2.49
N GLY A 45 1.01 7.70 -1.64
CA GLY A 45 0.97 7.45 -0.20
C GLY A 45 -0.02 8.30 0.56
N GLY A 46 -0.53 9.38 -0.05
CA GLY A 46 -1.45 10.30 0.57
C GLY A 46 -2.88 9.78 0.64
N ILE A 47 -3.65 10.40 1.51
CA ILE A 47 -5.03 10.02 1.77
C ILE A 47 -5.95 10.13 0.54
N GLY A 48 -5.69 11.12 -0.33
CA GLY A 48 -6.46 11.31 -1.56
C GLY A 48 -6.24 10.23 -2.61
N SER A 49 -5.30 9.33 -2.40
CA SER A 49 -5.00 8.22 -3.32
C SER A 49 -5.54 6.88 -2.85
N LEU A 50 -6.25 6.82 -1.72
CA LEU A 50 -6.79 5.56 -1.17
C LEU A 50 -7.62 4.77 -2.15
N THR A 51 -8.46 5.45 -2.93
CA THR A 51 -9.32 4.80 -3.93
C THR A 51 -8.54 4.31 -5.15
N LYS A 52 -7.36 4.89 -5.41
CA LYS A 52 -6.51 4.52 -6.54
C LYS A 52 -5.65 3.29 -6.26
N ILE A 53 -5.18 3.15 -5.02
CA ILE A 53 -4.22 2.09 -4.68
C ILE A 53 -4.85 0.70 -4.58
N TYR A 54 -6.13 0.59 -4.22
CA TYR A 54 -6.77 -0.72 -4.04
C TYR A 54 -6.95 -1.51 -5.33
N PRO A 55 -7.38 -0.91 -6.45
CA PRO A 55 -7.39 -1.63 -7.73
C PRO A 55 -5.99 -1.95 -8.28
N GLY A 56 -4.97 -1.18 -7.90
CA GLY A 56 -3.60 -1.35 -8.36
C GLY A 56 -3.37 -0.99 -9.84
N TYR A 57 -4.27 -1.35 -10.74
CA TYR A 57 -4.13 -1.04 -12.17
C TYR A 57 -4.20 0.46 -12.47
N THR A 58 -4.89 1.25 -11.64
CA THR A 58 -4.95 2.71 -11.79
C THR A 58 -3.57 3.32 -11.62
N VAL A 59 -2.85 2.89 -10.58
CA VAL A 59 -1.47 3.31 -10.32
C VAL A 59 -0.56 2.87 -11.44
N GLN A 60 -0.70 1.62 -11.90
CA GLN A 60 0.08 1.09 -13.00
C GLN A 60 -0.08 1.93 -14.27
N ASN A 61 -1.31 2.30 -14.61
CA ASN A 61 -1.60 3.12 -15.77
C ASN A 61 -1.00 4.53 -15.66
N GLU A 62 -1.13 5.16 -14.51
CA GLU A 62 -0.53 6.48 -14.25
C GLU A 62 1.00 6.45 -14.32
N MET A 63 1.62 5.44 -13.74
CA MET A 63 3.07 5.26 -13.77
C MET A 63 3.58 5.02 -15.19
N THR A 64 2.85 4.29 -16.00
CA THR A 64 3.17 4.06 -17.41
C THR A 64 3.13 5.37 -18.21
N LYS A 65 2.12 6.20 -17.97
CA LYS A 65 1.99 7.52 -18.62
C LYS A 65 3.10 8.49 -18.20
N ASP A 66 3.54 8.42 -16.96
CA ASP A 66 4.59 9.30 -16.44
C ASP A 66 5.96 9.05 -17.07
N GLY A 67 6.18 7.87 -17.62
CA GLY A 67 7.44 7.53 -18.30
C GLY A 67 8.64 7.36 -17.36
N LEU A 68 8.43 7.17 -16.07
CA LEU A 68 9.51 7.00 -15.09
C LEU A 68 10.42 5.82 -15.44
N ARG A 69 9.85 4.70 -15.87
CA ARG A 69 10.61 3.52 -16.27
C ARG A 69 11.61 3.85 -17.39
N LYS A 70 11.17 4.61 -18.39
CA LYS A 70 12.01 5.03 -19.52
C LYS A 70 13.11 5.97 -19.07
N ARG A 71 12.80 6.91 -18.17
CA ARG A 71 13.80 7.84 -17.63
C ARG A 71 14.90 7.14 -16.84
N LEU A 72 14.55 6.06 -16.13
CA LEU A 72 15.49 5.26 -15.36
C LEU A 72 16.16 4.15 -16.19
N GLU A 73 15.72 3.96 -17.44
CA GLU A 73 16.16 2.85 -18.31
C GLU A 73 16.04 1.48 -17.62
N MET A 74 15.01 1.31 -16.84
CA MET A 74 14.80 0.16 -15.98
C MET A 74 14.03 -0.94 -16.70
N PRO A 75 14.44 -2.23 -16.56
CA PRO A 75 13.66 -3.33 -17.09
C PRO A 75 12.26 -3.34 -16.47
N SER A 76 11.24 -3.67 -17.27
CA SER A 76 9.84 -3.65 -16.86
C SER A 76 9.56 -4.52 -15.62
N VAL A 77 10.20 -5.68 -15.53
CA VAL A 77 10.01 -6.60 -14.40
C VAL A 77 10.39 -5.93 -13.08
N TYR A 78 11.56 -5.32 -13.00
CA TYR A 78 12.02 -4.63 -11.79
C TYR A 78 11.18 -3.41 -11.46
N PHE A 79 10.76 -2.67 -12.49
CA PHE A 79 9.90 -1.51 -12.33
C PHE A 79 8.55 -1.88 -11.70
N TYR A 80 7.87 -2.87 -12.26
CA TYR A 80 6.57 -3.29 -11.74
C TYR A 80 6.66 -3.97 -10.37
N LEU A 81 7.72 -4.75 -10.13
CA LEU A 81 7.95 -5.32 -8.80
C LEU A 81 8.12 -4.23 -7.74
N ALA A 82 8.91 -3.20 -8.04
CA ALA A 82 9.11 -2.06 -7.13
C ALA A 82 7.80 -1.31 -6.87
N MET A 83 7.02 -1.09 -7.93
CA MET A 83 5.72 -0.43 -7.82
C MET A 83 4.74 -1.21 -6.95
N PHE A 84 4.59 -2.52 -7.19
CA PHE A 84 3.68 -3.36 -6.41
C PHE A 84 4.16 -3.53 -4.97
N ASP A 85 5.47 -3.61 -4.75
CA ASP A 85 6.06 -3.66 -3.42
C ASP A 85 5.72 -2.39 -2.62
N ALA A 86 5.90 -1.23 -3.24
CA ALA A 86 5.53 0.05 -2.64
C ALA A 86 4.03 0.16 -2.35
N LEU A 87 3.18 -0.30 -3.27
CA LEU A 87 1.74 -0.33 -3.06
C LEU A 87 1.34 -1.23 -1.89
N GLY A 88 2.00 -2.38 -1.77
CA GLY A 88 1.81 -3.28 -0.62
C GLY A 88 2.14 -2.60 0.70
N ASP A 89 3.26 -1.87 0.75
CA ASP A 89 3.67 -1.10 1.93
C ASP A 89 2.64 -0.03 2.29
N ILE A 90 2.15 0.71 1.31
CA ILE A 90 1.12 1.75 1.50
C ILE A 90 -0.18 1.13 2.04
N LYS A 91 -0.63 0.02 1.45
CA LYS A 91 -1.82 -0.70 1.91
C LYS A 91 -1.67 -1.19 3.36
N CYS A 92 -0.49 -1.70 3.72
CA CYS A 92 -0.20 -2.12 5.09
C CYS A 92 -0.26 -0.95 6.07
N GLN A 93 0.25 0.21 5.71
CA GLN A 93 0.19 1.40 6.55
C GLN A 93 -1.24 1.88 6.77
N TRP A 94 -2.05 1.89 5.72
CA TRP A 94 -3.47 2.25 5.85
C TRP A 94 -4.26 1.23 6.65
N ALA A 95 -3.96 -0.06 6.51
CA ALA A 95 -4.58 -1.09 7.34
C ALA A 95 -4.26 -0.91 8.82
N LYS A 96 -3.02 -0.56 9.16
CA LYS A 96 -2.61 -0.24 10.53
C LYS A 96 -3.33 1.00 11.05
N THR A 97 -3.40 2.04 10.26
CA THR A 97 -4.12 3.28 10.61
C THR A 97 -5.59 3.00 10.88
N LYS A 98 -6.22 2.22 10.02
CA LYS A 98 -7.62 1.82 10.17
C LYS A 98 -7.84 1.03 11.46
N SER A 99 -6.94 0.10 11.79
CA SER A 99 -7.00 -0.66 13.05
C SER A 99 -6.88 0.24 14.26
N ILE A 100 -6.01 1.23 14.23
CA ILE A 100 -5.86 2.22 15.30
C ILE A 100 -7.13 3.04 15.48
N VAL A 101 -7.73 3.51 14.39
CA VAL A 101 -8.99 4.26 14.41
C VAL A 101 -10.12 3.41 15.00
N LEU A 102 -10.24 2.16 14.58
CA LEU A 102 -11.23 1.23 15.11
C LEU A 102 -11.07 0.99 16.61
N LYS A 103 -9.82 0.89 17.07
CA LYS A 103 -9.50 0.75 18.49
C LYS A 103 -9.96 1.97 19.29
N HIS A 104 -9.67 3.17 18.80
CA HIS A 104 -10.10 4.42 19.43
C HIS A 104 -11.62 4.54 19.47
N VAL A 105 -12.31 4.14 18.42
CA VAL A 105 -13.79 4.10 18.39
C VAL A 105 -14.31 3.16 19.47
N GLY A 106 -13.73 1.97 19.60
CA GLY A 106 -14.14 0.99 20.59
C GLY A 106 -13.90 1.43 22.04
N GLN A 107 -12.87 2.22 22.29
CA GLN A 107 -12.49 2.71 23.61
C GLN A 107 -13.14 4.04 23.99
N ASN A 108 -13.82 4.70 23.06
CA ASN A 108 -14.42 6.01 23.32
C ASN A 108 -15.71 5.85 24.13
N GLU A 109 -15.68 6.34 25.36
CA GLU A 109 -16.83 6.30 26.26
C GLU A 109 -17.96 7.26 25.86
N GLY A 110 -17.67 8.22 24.98
CA GLY A 110 -18.66 9.17 24.46
C GLY A 110 -19.61 8.58 23.42
N PHE A 111 -19.31 7.38 22.91
CA PHE A 111 -20.15 6.71 21.93
C PHE A 111 -20.98 5.59 22.58
N THR A 112 -22.27 5.47 22.17
CA THR A 112 -23.08 4.33 22.52
C THR A 112 -22.64 3.10 21.73
N GLU A 113 -23.08 1.90 22.15
CA GLU A 113 -22.75 0.66 21.42
C GLU A 113 -23.28 0.66 19.98
N GLU A 114 -24.46 1.24 19.76
CA GLU A 114 -25.02 1.41 18.42
C GLU A 114 -24.17 2.32 17.55
N GLU A 115 -23.72 3.44 18.11
CA GLU A 115 -22.83 4.39 17.41
C GLU A 115 -21.51 3.74 17.06
N LYS A 116 -20.91 3.00 17.99
CA LYS A 116 -19.67 2.24 17.74
C LYS A 116 -19.84 1.22 16.63
N HIS A 117 -20.93 0.49 16.63
CA HIS A 117 -21.25 -0.50 15.60
C HIS A 117 -21.38 0.15 14.23
N TYR A 118 -22.08 1.27 14.17
CA TYR A 118 -22.27 2.04 12.94
C TYR A 118 -20.94 2.58 12.41
N LEU A 119 -20.10 3.15 13.28
CA LEU A 119 -18.78 3.67 12.89
C LEU A 119 -17.85 2.57 12.39
N ARG A 120 -17.86 1.40 13.04
CA ARG A 120 -17.08 0.25 12.55
C ARG A 120 -17.53 -0.20 11.17
N PHE A 121 -18.83 -0.19 10.93
CA PHE A 121 -19.41 -0.51 9.63
C PHE A 121 -18.97 0.50 8.56
N LEU A 122 -19.06 1.79 8.84
CA LEU A 122 -18.63 2.85 7.91
C LEU A 122 -17.16 2.74 7.55
N LEU A 123 -16.31 2.43 8.52
CA LEU A 123 -14.88 2.33 8.30
C LEU A 123 -14.47 1.14 7.43
N LYS A 124 -15.35 0.18 7.23
CA LYS A 124 -15.12 -0.94 6.30
C LYS A 124 -15.33 -0.54 4.84
N VAL A 125 -16.02 0.55 4.60
CA VAL A 125 -16.27 1.08 3.25
C VAL A 125 -15.10 2.00 2.87
N SER A 126 -14.39 1.70 1.79
CA SER A 126 -13.16 2.39 1.41
C SER A 126 -13.33 3.90 1.25
N ASN A 127 -14.38 4.32 0.54
CA ASN A 127 -14.64 5.74 0.31
C ASN A 127 -15.10 6.48 1.57
N ALA A 128 -15.76 5.80 2.50
CA ALA A 128 -16.14 6.38 3.78
C ALA A 128 -14.91 6.66 4.64
N PHE A 129 -13.96 5.74 4.68
CA PHE A 129 -12.70 5.93 5.41
C PHE A 129 -11.92 7.14 4.88
N GLU A 130 -11.77 7.25 3.57
CA GLU A 130 -11.13 8.40 2.93
C GLU A 130 -11.87 9.70 3.24
N ALA A 131 -13.18 9.71 3.16
CA ALA A 131 -14.00 10.89 3.44
C ALA A 131 -13.87 11.36 4.89
N VAL A 132 -13.87 10.43 5.86
CA VAL A 132 -13.70 10.74 7.28
C VAL A 132 -12.35 11.41 7.53
N LEU A 133 -11.28 10.87 6.96
CA LEU A 133 -9.93 11.41 7.14
C LEU A 133 -9.75 12.78 6.47
N ASN A 134 -10.44 13.02 5.37
CA ASN A 134 -10.41 14.31 4.64
C ASN A 134 -11.44 15.32 5.15
N GLY A 135 -12.29 14.96 6.10
CA GLY A 135 -13.38 15.81 6.58
C GLY A 135 -14.46 16.07 5.54
N LYS A 136 -14.60 15.21 4.56
CA LYS A 136 -15.62 15.34 3.50
C LYS A 136 -16.90 14.61 3.89
N PRO A 137 -18.06 15.01 3.36
CA PRO A 137 -19.30 14.26 3.54
C PRO A 137 -19.16 12.83 3.03
N ILE A 138 -19.77 11.90 3.75
CA ILE A 138 -19.78 10.48 3.37
C ILE A 138 -20.95 10.25 2.42
N GLU A 139 -20.64 9.76 1.22
CA GLU A 139 -21.66 9.33 0.25
C GLU A 139 -21.82 7.82 0.35
N LEU A 140 -22.99 7.39 0.78
CA LEU A 140 -23.34 5.99 0.87
C LEU A 140 -24.21 5.58 -0.32
N LYS A 141 -24.04 4.35 -0.77
CA LYS A 141 -24.98 3.78 -1.74
C LYS A 141 -26.40 3.79 -1.17
N ARG A 142 -27.36 3.97 -2.05
CA ARG A 142 -28.78 4.08 -1.65
C ARG A 142 -29.26 2.95 -0.74
N GLU A 143 -28.73 1.74 -0.97
CA GLU A 143 -29.06 0.56 -0.17
C GLU A 143 -28.54 0.62 1.28
N LEU A 144 -27.57 1.51 1.54
CA LEU A 144 -26.92 1.67 2.84
C LEU A 144 -27.39 2.92 3.60
N GLN A 145 -28.23 3.72 2.98
CA GLN A 145 -28.84 4.89 3.64
C GLN A 145 -30.01 4.47 4.59
#